data_018542e049cc2124abb48b32ab6cacc6
#
_entry.id   018542e049cc2124abb48b32ab6cacc6
#
_cell.length_a   1.000
_cell.length_b   1.000
_cell.length_c   1.000
_cell.angle_alpha   90.00
_cell.angle_beta   90.00
_cell.angle_gamma   90.00
#
_symmetry.space_group_name_H-M   'P 1'
#
loop_
_entity.id
_entity.type
_entity.pdbx_description
1 polymer ?
#
loop_
_entity_poly.entity_id
_entity_poly.type
_entity_poly.pdbx_seq_one_letter_code
_entity_poly.pdbx_strand_id
1 'polypeptide(L)'
;YKGMTKGCTKSFCNSPFLVRERCLSMMSDKRKIFIERIKNVLIVVLFLTTVLLLSFFWKDISLRDLSPINIIEDSVNSYIPEPNDLIQPRNILFSFGSDTYTLKKGKEAFEDTTVTDKMMELMRKYIGEASYAEQIQAEQYEEVMSYASVNMRFDYSIPVEEFIKENDISYSVNLGDLTNFTSIGFSTASTENLFIRDRNTDTYYRIIVDDTSVSTELGEEVSAFIKSVESSEYIPYYYIADIVGVENDALMPLFMSSNLTEMKGTQEFSISDQAKANRIASGFFASGLDFVRKITENKGSLLYMYGSSQSLIMEENGKIKYSENFDPSVYNQRGFYDSLEKAVEYVSSHG
;
A
#
# COMPACT_ATOMS: atom_id res chain seq x y z
N TYR A 1 -103.60 -1.17 52.53
CA TYR A 1 -103.91 -2.57 52.87
C TYR A 1 -102.65 -3.29 53.27
N LYS A 2 -102.63 -3.52 54.60
CA LYS A 2 -102.29 -4.81 55.25
C LYS A 2 -101.00 -5.47 54.71
N GLY A 3 -100.08 -5.81 55.48
CA GLY A 3 -100.09 -6.07 56.93
C GLY A 3 -99.00 -7.11 57.23
N MET A 4 -98.57 -6.99 58.47
CA MET A 4 -98.06 -8.11 59.27
C MET A 4 -96.71 -8.74 58.93
N THR A 5 -95.76 -8.45 59.77
CA THR A 5 -95.32 -9.04 61.04
C THR A 5 -94.56 -10.37 60.95
N LYS A 6 -93.53 -10.35 61.80
CA LYS A 6 -92.81 -11.54 62.41
C LYS A 6 -91.60 -11.94 61.64
N GLY A 7 -90.49 -12.11 62.15
CA GLY A 7 -90.05 -12.21 63.55
C GLY A 7 -88.69 -12.93 63.50
N CYS A 8 -87.90 -12.55 64.42
CA CYS A 8 -86.84 -13.36 65.06
C CYS A 8 -86.21 -14.52 64.30
N THR A 9 -84.92 -14.48 64.13
CA THR A 9 -84.05 -15.28 65.03
C THR A 9 -82.60 -15.01 64.73
N LYS A 10 -81.82 -14.75 65.76
CA LYS A 10 -80.41 -14.85 65.81
C LYS A 10 -79.99 -16.25 65.36
N SER A 11 -79.18 -16.34 64.36
CA SER A 11 -78.41 -17.54 64.13
C SER A 11 -76.94 -17.14 63.99
N PHE A 12 -76.22 -17.47 65.01
CA PHE A 12 -74.77 -17.52 65.03
C PHE A 12 -74.33 -18.54 63.96
N CYS A 13 -73.64 -18.06 62.94
CA CYS A 13 -72.80 -18.92 62.15
C CYS A 13 -71.38 -18.30 62.16
N ASN A 14 -70.64 -18.64 63.19
CA ASN A 14 -69.20 -18.61 63.17
C ASN A 14 -68.75 -19.71 62.18
N SER A 15 -68.57 -19.34 60.95
CA SER A 15 -67.90 -20.19 59.99
C SER A 15 -66.43 -19.83 59.95
N PRO A 16 -65.51 -20.64 60.45
CA PRO A 16 -64.08 -20.41 60.42
C PRO A 16 -63.49 -20.36 58.97
N PHE A 17 -64.33 -20.73 58.01
CA PHE A 17 -63.93 -20.73 56.60
C PHE A 17 -63.77 -19.30 55.98
N LEU A 18 -64.62 -18.34 56.32
CA LEU A 18 -64.57 -16.97 55.78
C LEU A 18 -63.36 -16.14 56.27
N VAL A 19 -62.89 -16.43 57.48
CA VAL A 19 -61.72 -15.83 58.03
C VAL A 19 -60.46 -16.33 57.35
N ARG A 20 -60.48 -17.63 57.00
CA ARG A 20 -59.33 -18.29 56.31
C ARG A 20 -59.18 -17.79 54.87
N GLU A 21 -60.31 -17.59 54.15
CA GLU A 21 -60.22 -17.02 52.75
C GLU A 21 -59.74 -15.54 52.73
N ARG A 22 -60.19 -14.71 53.65
CA ARG A 22 -59.72 -13.32 53.76
C ARG A 22 -58.24 -13.22 54.15
N CYS A 23 -57.76 -14.10 55.02
CA CYS A 23 -56.33 -14.16 55.34
C CYS A 23 -55.49 -14.65 54.19
N LEU A 24 -55.96 -15.65 53.41
CA LEU A 24 -55.26 -16.15 52.21
C LEU A 24 -55.23 -15.11 51.07
N SER A 25 -56.33 -14.33 50.89
CA SER A 25 -56.37 -13.25 49.90
C SER A 25 -55.45 -12.10 50.30
N MET A 26 -55.45 -11.71 51.59
CA MET A 26 -54.53 -10.70 52.09
C MET A 26 -53.04 -11.11 52.02
N MET A 27 -52.75 -12.41 52.22
CA MET A 27 -51.41 -12.94 52.03
C MET A 27 -51.01 -12.97 50.53
N SER A 28 -51.97 -13.24 49.64
CA SER A 28 -51.75 -13.17 48.19
C SER A 28 -51.43 -11.75 47.73
N ASP A 29 -52.17 -10.76 48.20
CA ASP A 29 -51.98 -9.36 47.84
C ASP A 29 -50.64 -8.80 48.38
N LYS A 30 -50.29 -9.14 49.61
CA LYS A 30 -48.98 -8.76 50.18
C LYS A 30 -47.81 -9.40 49.38
N ARG A 31 -47.96 -10.65 48.90
CA ARG A 31 -46.96 -11.28 48.04
C ARG A 31 -46.87 -10.61 46.67
N LYS A 32 -48.00 -10.22 46.07
CA LYS A 32 -48.00 -9.47 44.81
C LYS A 32 -47.30 -8.10 44.95
N ILE A 33 -47.63 -7.35 45.98
CA ILE A 33 -46.99 -6.06 46.26
C ILE A 33 -45.50 -6.24 46.55
N PHE A 34 -45.11 -7.32 47.22
CA PHE A 34 -43.70 -7.63 47.47
C PHE A 34 -42.96 -7.96 46.19
N ILE A 35 -43.54 -8.77 45.29
CA ILE A 35 -43.00 -9.16 43.98
C ILE A 35 -42.86 -7.91 43.09
N GLU A 36 -43.85 -6.99 43.08
CA GLU A 36 -43.74 -5.74 42.31
C GLU A 36 -42.67 -4.83 42.83
N ARG A 37 -42.46 -4.73 44.14
CA ARG A 37 -41.35 -3.96 44.73
C ARG A 37 -40.02 -4.56 44.35
N ILE A 38 -39.85 -5.88 44.40
CA ILE A 38 -38.61 -6.54 43.97
C ILE A 38 -38.35 -6.27 42.47
N LYS A 39 -39.40 -6.42 41.63
CA LYS A 39 -39.27 -6.13 40.19
C LYS A 39 -38.82 -4.67 39.94
N ASN A 40 -39.40 -3.70 40.63
CA ASN A 40 -39.00 -2.29 40.48
C ASN A 40 -37.57 -2.03 40.96
N VAL A 41 -37.17 -2.65 42.07
CA VAL A 41 -35.77 -2.56 42.55
C VAL A 41 -34.81 -3.20 41.53
N LEU A 42 -35.20 -4.35 40.96
CA LEU A 42 -34.36 -5.05 39.96
C LEU A 42 -34.22 -4.22 38.67
N ILE A 43 -35.28 -3.53 38.24
CA ILE A 43 -35.22 -2.61 37.10
C ILE A 43 -34.27 -1.45 37.37
N VAL A 44 -34.34 -0.83 38.57
CA VAL A 44 -33.45 0.27 38.96
C VAL A 44 -31.99 -0.19 39.02
N VAL A 45 -31.75 -1.37 39.60
CA VAL A 45 -30.38 -1.93 39.64
C VAL A 45 -29.85 -2.21 38.22
N LEU A 46 -30.69 -2.77 37.34
CA LEU A 46 -30.32 -3.05 35.96
C LEU A 46 -30.02 -1.75 35.16
N PHE A 47 -30.81 -0.72 35.41
CA PHE A 47 -30.59 0.62 34.83
C PHE A 47 -29.25 1.23 35.32
N LEU A 48 -29.00 1.18 36.63
CA LEU A 48 -27.74 1.69 37.19
C LEU A 48 -26.51 0.90 36.69
N THR A 49 -26.62 -0.43 36.55
CA THR A 49 -25.52 -1.23 35.98
C THR A 49 -25.32 -0.90 34.52
N THR A 50 -26.37 -0.65 33.77
CA THR A 50 -26.26 -0.24 32.36
C THR A 50 -25.56 1.11 32.24
N VAL A 51 -25.94 2.09 33.08
CA VAL A 51 -25.29 3.42 33.14
C VAL A 51 -23.83 3.30 33.54
N LEU A 52 -23.51 2.46 34.51
CA LEU A 52 -22.12 2.20 34.91
C LEU A 52 -21.31 1.54 33.77
N LEU A 53 -21.85 0.53 33.10
CA LEU A 53 -21.20 -0.10 31.96
C LEU A 53 -20.99 0.90 30.83
N LEU A 54 -21.98 1.74 30.52
CA LEU A 54 -21.82 2.81 29.55
C LEU A 54 -20.73 3.79 29.98
N SER A 55 -20.67 4.17 31.26
CA SER A 55 -19.64 5.09 31.76
C SER A 55 -18.24 4.47 31.73
N PHE A 56 -18.09 3.16 31.90
CA PHE A 56 -16.83 2.45 31.68
C PHE A 56 -16.46 2.41 30.21
N PHE A 57 -17.44 2.15 29.33
CA PHE A 57 -17.24 2.18 27.87
C PHE A 57 -16.81 3.57 27.39
N TRP A 58 -17.34 4.63 28.01
CA TRP A 58 -16.96 6.03 27.69
C TRP A 58 -15.65 6.47 28.33
N LYS A 59 -15.21 5.82 29.41
CA LYS A 59 -13.89 6.09 30.02
C LYS A 59 -12.73 5.52 29.23
N ASP A 60 -12.93 4.41 28.52
CA ASP A 60 -11.93 3.86 27.59
C ASP A 60 -11.83 4.70 26.31
N ILE A 61 -12.85 5.52 26.00
CA ILE A 61 -12.77 6.59 24.99
C ILE A 61 -12.34 7.86 25.73
N SER A 62 -11.04 8.03 25.96
CA SER A 62 -10.55 9.22 26.60
C SER A 62 -10.77 10.41 25.67
N LEU A 63 -11.53 11.42 26.12
CA LEU A 63 -11.67 12.70 25.42
C LEU A 63 -10.32 13.41 25.17
N ARG A 64 -9.24 12.88 25.70
CA ARG A 64 -7.87 13.32 25.44
C ARG A 64 -7.36 12.90 24.07
N ASP A 65 -7.92 11.84 23.47
CA ASP A 65 -7.57 11.39 22.11
C ASP A 65 -8.29 12.22 21.03
N LEU A 66 -9.22 13.10 21.42
CA LEU A 66 -9.89 14.06 20.54
C LEU A 66 -9.17 15.41 20.44
N SER A 67 -7.99 15.54 21.01
CA SER A 67 -7.15 16.71 20.74
C SER A 67 -6.78 16.68 19.26
N PRO A 68 -7.02 17.75 18.48
CA PRO A 68 -6.43 17.83 17.16
C PRO A 68 -4.94 17.55 17.34
N ILE A 69 -4.40 16.65 16.53
CA ILE A 69 -3.00 16.30 16.50
C ILE A 69 -2.25 17.63 16.47
N ASN A 70 -1.63 18.01 17.60
CA ASN A 70 -0.54 18.95 17.55
C ASN A 70 0.53 18.18 16.77
N ILE A 71 0.50 18.34 15.44
CA ILE A 71 1.64 18.07 14.60
C ILE A 71 2.77 18.78 15.32
N ILE A 72 3.66 18.02 15.91
CA ILE A 72 4.94 18.55 16.34
C ILE A 72 5.51 19.08 15.03
N GLU A 73 5.42 20.40 14.87
CA GLU A 73 6.26 21.14 13.94
C GLU A 73 7.71 21.04 14.43
N ASP A 74 8.22 19.82 14.55
CA ASP A 74 9.62 19.61 14.22
C ASP A 74 9.66 19.90 12.73
N SER A 75 10.19 21.08 12.42
CA SER A 75 10.54 21.48 11.07
C SER A 75 11.62 20.57 10.52
N VAL A 76 11.31 19.32 10.35
CA VAL A 76 11.87 18.50 9.30
C VAL A 76 11.35 19.17 8.04
N ASN A 77 12.21 19.86 7.30
CA ASN A 77 11.93 20.18 5.92
C ASN A 77 11.44 18.88 5.29
N SER A 78 10.14 18.68 5.26
CA SER A 78 9.54 17.53 4.62
C SER A 78 9.73 17.77 3.13
N TYR A 79 10.85 17.27 2.61
CA TYR A 79 11.06 17.18 1.17
C TYR A 79 9.93 16.28 0.64
N ILE A 80 9.00 16.90 -0.05
CA ILE A 80 7.97 16.17 -0.80
C ILE A 80 8.62 15.83 -2.13
N PRO A 81 8.96 14.55 -2.40
CA PRO A 81 9.59 14.19 -3.66
C PRO A 81 8.63 14.43 -4.82
N GLU A 82 9.16 14.89 -5.93
CA GLU A 82 8.40 14.93 -7.17
C GLU A 82 8.13 13.49 -7.67
N PRO A 83 7.06 13.23 -8.43
CA PRO A 83 6.76 11.88 -8.97
C PRO A 83 7.95 11.25 -9.70
N ASN A 84 8.70 12.04 -10.47
CA ASN A 84 9.91 11.58 -11.18
C ASN A 84 11.03 11.11 -10.24
N ASP A 85 11.16 11.71 -9.05
CA ASP A 85 12.15 11.28 -8.05
C ASP A 85 11.83 9.87 -7.49
N LEU A 86 10.59 9.45 -7.58
CA LEU A 86 10.14 8.14 -7.11
C LEU A 86 10.18 7.07 -8.21
N ILE A 87 10.22 7.48 -9.47
CA ILE A 87 10.31 6.55 -10.60
C ILE A 87 11.77 6.16 -10.80
N GLN A 88 12.21 5.25 -9.98
CA GLN A 88 13.58 4.82 -9.91
C GLN A 88 13.75 3.43 -10.54
N PRO A 89 14.79 3.20 -11.36
CA PRO A 89 15.09 1.87 -11.83
C PRO A 89 15.52 0.99 -10.65
N ARG A 90 15.01 -0.22 -10.62
CA ARG A 90 15.48 -1.25 -9.68
C ARG A 90 16.98 -1.46 -9.79
N ASN A 91 17.44 -1.54 -11.03
CA ASN A 91 18.85 -1.67 -11.36
C ASN A 91 19.12 -1.24 -12.82
N ILE A 92 20.38 -0.98 -13.09
CA ILE A 92 20.90 -0.79 -14.45
C ILE A 92 21.92 -1.91 -14.68
N LEU A 93 21.63 -2.77 -15.67
CA LEU A 93 22.46 -3.89 -16.07
C LEU A 93 23.28 -3.50 -17.29
N PHE A 94 24.59 -3.67 -17.22
CA PHE A 94 25.51 -3.56 -18.34
C PHE A 94 25.94 -4.96 -18.74
N SER A 95 25.87 -5.26 -20.04
CA SER A 95 26.53 -6.40 -20.68
C SER A 95 27.72 -5.87 -21.47
N PHE A 96 28.86 -6.52 -21.33
CA PHE A 96 30.05 -6.17 -22.12
C PHE A 96 30.26 -7.08 -23.33
N GLY A 97 29.27 -7.94 -23.59
CA GLY A 97 29.45 -9.12 -24.49
C GLY A 97 30.26 -10.21 -23.77
N SER A 98 30.30 -11.40 -24.24
CA SER A 98 31.06 -12.52 -23.64
C SER A 98 30.59 -12.92 -22.21
N ASP A 99 29.28 -12.93 -21.97
CA ASP A 99 28.63 -13.38 -20.71
C ASP A 99 29.12 -12.67 -19.45
N THR A 100 29.67 -11.47 -19.61
CA THR A 100 30.13 -10.65 -18.49
C THR A 100 29.21 -9.47 -18.30
N TYR A 101 28.71 -9.34 -17.09
CA TYR A 101 27.76 -8.30 -16.72
C TYR A 101 28.26 -7.49 -15.53
N THR A 102 27.80 -6.24 -15.41
CA THR A 102 27.85 -5.53 -14.15
C THR A 102 26.50 -4.93 -13.83
N LEU A 103 26.22 -4.78 -12.55
CA LEU A 103 24.93 -4.34 -12.05
C LEU A 103 25.11 -3.13 -11.15
N LYS A 104 24.51 -2.00 -11.52
CA LYS A 104 24.32 -0.87 -10.63
C LYS A 104 22.94 -0.96 -10.01
N LYS A 105 22.85 -1.05 -8.67
CA LYS A 105 21.59 -1.16 -7.94
C LYS A 105 21.06 0.20 -7.54
N GLY A 106 19.73 0.33 -7.49
CA GLY A 106 18.91 1.46 -7.10
C GLY A 106 19.66 2.68 -6.54
N LYS A 107 20.06 2.65 -5.27
CA LYS A 107 20.71 3.77 -4.62
C LYS A 107 22.07 4.15 -5.23
N GLU A 108 22.87 3.16 -5.66
CA GLU A 108 24.16 3.42 -6.32
C GLU A 108 23.96 4.01 -7.73
N ALA A 109 22.89 3.61 -8.42
CA ALA A 109 22.51 4.21 -9.70
C ALA A 109 21.99 5.64 -9.52
N PHE A 110 21.54 6.00 -8.32
CA PHE A 110 21.05 7.32 -7.94
C PHE A 110 22.15 8.27 -7.46
N GLU A 111 23.08 7.77 -6.66
CA GLU A 111 24.23 8.54 -6.20
C GLU A 111 25.20 8.84 -7.37
N ASP A 112 25.22 7.94 -8.36
CA ASP A 112 25.90 8.15 -9.64
C ASP A 112 24.90 8.63 -10.71
N THR A 113 24.40 9.86 -10.55
CA THR A 113 23.45 10.50 -11.47
C THR A 113 23.94 10.47 -12.92
N THR A 114 25.26 10.40 -13.14
CA THR A 114 25.87 10.40 -14.46
C THR A 114 25.38 9.25 -15.35
N VAL A 115 25.17 8.07 -14.78
CA VAL A 115 24.70 6.89 -15.53
C VAL A 115 23.22 7.04 -15.91
N THR A 116 22.38 7.42 -14.96
CA THR A 116 20.94 7.62 -15.19
C THR A 116 20.70 8.78 -16.14
N ASP A 117 21.39 9.91 -15.93
CA ASP A 117 21.30 11.07 -16.79
C ASP A 117 21.71 10.76 -18.24
N LYS A 118 22.77 9.97 -18.41
CA LYS A 118 23.22 9.55 -19.75
C LYS A 118 22.21 8.61 -20.41
N MET A 119 21.63 7.68 -19.67
CA MET A 119 20.55 6.82 -20.17
C MET A 119 19.35 7.66 -20.64
N MET A 120 18.93 8.64 -19.82
CA MET A 120 17.83 9.53 -20.16
C MET A 120 18.15 10.43 -21.35
N GLU A 121 19.39 10.94 -21.46
CA GLU A 121 19.85 11.71 -22.63
C GLU A 121 19.77 10.87 -23.90
N LEU A 122 20.31 9.66 -23.90
CA LEU A 122 20.26 8.74 -25.04
C LEU A 122 18.81 8.43 -25.42
N MET A 123 17.96 8.16 -24.44
CA MET A 123 16.55 7.86 -24.68
C MET A 123 15.82 9.06 -25.32
N ARG A 124 16.06 10.29 -24.83
CA ARG A 124 15.51 11.51 -25.45
C ARG A 124 15.92 11.64 -26.90
N LYS A 125 17.20 11.40 -27.21
CA LYS A 125 17.72 11.47 -28.57
C LYS A 125 17.06 10.41 -29.46
N TYR A 126 17.04 9.13 -29.02
CA TYR A 126 16.45 8.05 -29.80
C TYR A 126 14.96 8.25 -30.06
N ILE A 127 14.18 8.60 -29.04
CA ILE A 127 12.74 8.80 -29.18
C ILE A 127 12.45 10.05 -30.02
N GLY A 128 13.27 11.10 -29.89
CA GLY A 128 13.13 12.32 -30.68
C GLY A 128 13.34 12.10 -32.17
N GLU A 129 14.24 11.21 -32.56
CA GLU A 129 14.60 10.88 -33.95
C GLU A 129 13.87 9.61 -34.46
N ALA A 130 13.05 8.99 -33.62
CA ALA A 130 12.38 7.73 -33.96
C ALA A 130 11.35 7.92 -35.08
N SER A 131 11.30 6.94 -36.00
CA SER A 131 10.30 6.87 -37.07
C SER A 131 9.09 6.05 -36.63
N TYR A 132 9.30 4.89 -36.02
CA TYR A 132 8.25 4.01 -35.46
C TYR A 132 8.80 3.02 -34.45
N ALA A 133 7.89 2.40 -33.69
CA ALA A 133 8.17 1.27 -32.82
C ALA A 133 7.70 -0.01 -33.50
N GLU A 134 8.56 -1.03 -33.54
CA GLU A 134 8.28 -2.36 -34.10
C GLU A 134 8.29 -3.41 -32.99
N GLN A 135 7.24 -4.23 -32.92
CA GLN A 135 7.22 -5.37 -32.03
C GLN A 135 8.13 -6.48 -32.56
N ILE A 136 8.99 -7.03 -31.70
CA ILE A 136 9.92 -8.12 -32.01
C ILE A 136 9.65 -9.34 -31.14
N GLN A 137 10.25 -10.49 -31.49
CA GLN A 137 10.13 -11.71 -30.68
C GLN A 137 11.11 -11.69 -29.51
N ALA A 138 10.80 -12.48 -28.46
CA ALA A 138 11.63 -12.58 -27.26
C ALA A 138 13.08 -13.01 -27.61
N GLU A 139 13.23 -13.98 -28.49
CA GLU A 139 14.54 -14.51 -28.92
C GLU A 139 15.40 -13.43 -29.60
N GLN A 140 14.78 -12.55 -30.37
CA GLN A 140 15.48 -11.42 -31.02
C GLN A 140 15.94 -10.39 -29.99
N TYR A 141 15.07 -10.12 -28.98
CA TYR A 141 15.42 -9.22 -27.87
C TYR A 141 16.58 -9.78 -27.04
N GLU A 142 16.54 -11.07 -26.70
CA GLU A 142 17.59 -11.74 -25.93
C GLU A 142 18.90 -11.74 -26.69
N GLU A 143 18.87 -12.08 -28.01
CA GLU A 143 20.04 -12.06 -28.87
C GLU A 143 20.71 -10.68 -28.86
N VAL A 144 19.97 -9.59 -29.09
CA VAL A 144 20.57 -8.24 -29.13
C VAL A 144 21.06 -7.78 -27.78
N MET A 145 20.42 -8.19 -26.68
CA MET A 145 20.85 -7.83 -25.33
C MET A 145 22.03 -8.67 -24.82
N SER A 146 22.37 -9.78 -25.48
CA SER A 146 23.60 -10.57 -25.21
C SER A 146 24.87 -9.88 -25.65
N TYR A 147 24.80 -8.94 -26.61
CA TYR A 147 25.93 -8.11 -27.02
C TYR A 147 26.24 -7.05 -25.97
N ALA A 148 27.23 -6.19 -26.24
CA ALA A 148 27.49 -5.05 -25.40
C ALA A 148 26.24 -4.16 -25.34
N SER A 149 25.64 -4.08 -24.16
CA SER A 149 24.34 -3.45 -23.96
C SER A 149 24.20 -2.87 -22.56
N VAL A 150 23.25 -1.97 -22.42
CA VAL A 150 22.85 -1.42 -21.11
C VAL A 150 21.33 -1.47 -21.01
N ASN A 151 20.81 -1.92 -19.88
CA ASN A 151 19.39 -2.13 -19.67
C ASN A 151 18.96 -1.57 -18.31
N MET A 152 18.10 -0.55 -18.31
CA MET A 152 17.47 0.05 -17.15
C MET A 152 16.15 -0.69 -16.86
N ARG A 153 16.03 -1.29 -15.68
CA ARG A 153 14.92 -2.16 -15.29
C ARG A 153 14.13 -1.57 -14.13
N PHE A 154 12.81 -1.62 -14.24
CA PHE A 154 11.87 -1.15 -13.22
C PHE A 154 11.09 -2.33 -12.62
N ASP A 155 10.65 -2.19 -11.37
CA ASP A 155 9.82 -3.20 -10.70
C ASP A 155 8.33 -3.10 -11.05
N TYR A 156 7.94 -2.05 -11.76
CA TYR A 156 6.56 -1.74 -12.14
C TYR A 156 6.49 -1.32 -13.60
N SER A 157 5.30 -1.40 -14.17
CA SER A 157 5.03 -0.99 -15.54
C SER A 157 4.75 0.50 -15.60
N ILE A 158 5.41 1.20 -16.48
CA ILE A 158 5.34 2.66 -16.65
C ILE A 158 4.66 2.94 -17.98
N PRO A 159 3.59 3.77 -18.03
CA PRO A 159 2.99 4.18 -19.29
C PRO A 159 3.95 5.03 -20.11
N VAL A 160 4.19 4.61 -21.37
CA VAL A 160 5.20 5.26 -22.25
C VAL A 160 4.83 6.71 -22.54
N GLU A 161 3.58 6.99 -22.88
CA GLU A 161 3.13 8.34 -23.24
C GLU A 161 3.28 9.31 -22.05
N GLU A 162 2.88 8.88 -20.85
CA GLU A 162 3.01 9.70 -19.66
C GLU A 162 4.49 9.93 -19.31
N PHE A 163 5.32 8.87 -19.38
CA PHE A 163 6.76 8.98 -19.11
C PHE A 163 7.46 9.94 -20.08
N ILE A 164 7.14 9.86 -21.37
CA ILE A 164 7.66 10.78 -22.39
C ILE A 164 7.28 12.23 -22.08
N LYS A 165 6.01 12.45 -21.72
CA LYS A 165 5.50 13.79 -21.39
C LYS A 165 6.16 14.37 -20.15
N GLU A 166 6.25 13.60 -19.06
CA GLU A 166 6.81 14.06 -17.79
C GLU A 166 8.33 14.30 -17.86
N ASN A 167 9.01 13.69 -18.82
CA ASN A 167 10.45 13.90 -19.05
C ASN A 167 10.76 14.89 -20.19
N ASP A 168 9.75 15.66 -20.65
CA ASP A 168 9.87 16.67 -21.72
C ASP A 168 10.51 16.10 -23.00
N ILE A 169 10.22 14.83 -23.33
CA ILE A 169 10.73 14.20 -24.55
C ILE A 169 9.82 14.61 -25.71
N SER A 170 10.37 15.38 -26.62
CA SER A 170 9.66 15.70 -27.88
C SER A 170 9.66 14.47 -28.77
N TYR A 171 8.49 14.02 -29.19
CA TYR A 171 8.36 12.91 -30.13
C TYR A 171 7.27 13.19 -31.16
N SER A 172 7.48 12.66 -32.38
CA SER A 172 6.50 12.70 -33.46
C SER A 172 6.15 11.30 -33.96
N VAL A 173 6.66 10.27 -33.28
CA VAL A 173 6.59 8.89 -33.70
C VAL A 173 5.25 8.25 -33.32
N ASN A 174 4.77 7.37 -34.19
CA ASN A 174 3.70 6.47 -33.84
C ASN A 174 4.29 5.28 -33.06
N LEU A 175 4.02 5.24 -31.76
CA LEU A 175 4.48 4.17 -30.88
C LEU A 175 3.70 2.85 -31.05
N GLY A 176 2.67 2.83 -31.92
CA GLY A 176 1.86 1.63 -32.20
C GLY A 176 1.20 1.06 -30.95
N ASP A 177 1.43 -0.22 -30.71
CA ASP A 177 0.88 -0.94 -29.55
C ASP A 177 1.77 -0.84 -28.30
N LEU A 178 2.86 -0.06 -28.32
CA LEU A 178 3.73 0.17 -27.19
C LEU A 178 3.08 1.12 -26.19
N THR A 179 2.36 0.58 -25.22
CA THR A 179 1.62 1.38 -24.22
C THR A 179 2.39 1.51 -22.91
N ASN A 180 3.13 0.48 -22.52
CA ASN A 180 3.82 0.43 -21.23
C ASN A 180 5.20 -0.22 -21.38
N PHE A 181 6.06 0.02 -20.38
CA PHE A 181 7.36 -0.65 -20.30
C PHE A 181 7.75 -0.98 -18.85
N THR A 182 8.55 -2.01 -18.70
CA THR A 182 9.23 -2.40 -17.46
C THR A 182 10.73 -2.33 -17.59
N SER A 183 11.26 -2.23 -18.80
CA SER A 183 12.67 -1.98 -19.04
C SER A 183 12.94 -1.27 -20.36
N ILE A 184 14.02 -0.47 -20.36
CA ILE A 184 14.54 0.25 -21.52
C ILE A 184 16.00 -0.10 -21.65
N GLY A 185 16.42 -0.55 -22.83
CA GLY A 185 17.80 -0.98 -23.10
C GLY A 185 18.36 -0.45 -24.39
N PHE A 186 19.68 -0.30 -24.41
CA PHE A 186 20.46 0.00 -25.60
C PHE A 186 21.44 -1.13 -25.88
N SER A 187 21.62 -1.47 -27.13
CA SER A 187 22.53 -2.53 -27.56
C SER A 187 23.41 -2.05 -28.73
N THR A 188 24.62 -2.54 -28.78
CA THR A 188 25.54 -2.30 -29.92
C THR A 188 25.41 -3.33 -31.02
N ALA A 189 24.47 -4.29 -30.91
CA ALA A 189 24.27 -5.38 -31.84
C ALA A 189 23.76 -4.95 -33.22
N SER A 190 23.03 -3.84 -33.26
CA SER A 190 22.42 -3.29 -34.47
C SER A 190 22.46 -1.77 -34.51
N THR A 191 22.12 -1.21 -35.67
CA THR A 191 21.94 0.25 -35.81
C THR A 191 20.67 0.77 -35.15
N GLU A 192 19.68 -0.10 -34.91
CA GLU A 192 18.48 0.20 -34.11
C GLU A 192 18.82 -0.14 -32.66
N ASN A 193 19.22 0.85 -31.92
CA ASN A 193 19.91 0.61 -30.65
C ASN A 193 19.01 0.71 -29.41
N LEU A 194 17.75 1.18 -29.51
CA LEU A 194 16.83 1.30 -28.40
C LEU A 194 15.78 0.17 -28.41
N PHE A 195 15.75 -0.57 -27.32
CA PHE A 195 14.84 -1.70 -27.11
C PHE A 195 14.01 -1.48 -25.84
N ILE A 196 12.74 -1.83 -25.89
CA ILE A 196 11.78 -1.66 -24.81
C ILE A 196 11.10 -3.01 -24.54
N ARG A 197 10.96 -3.35 -23.28
CA ARG A 197 10.25 -4.56 -22.84
C ARG A 197 9.16 -4.20 -21.83
N ASP A 198 7.96 -4.77 -22.00
CA ASP A 198 6.98 -4.86 -20.93
C ASP A 198 6.88 -6.32 -20.46
N ARG A 199 7.37 -6.57 -19.24
CA ARG A 199 7.33 -7.91 -18.62
C ARG A 199 5.90 -8.36 -18.28
N ASN A 200 4.97 -7.44 -18.04
CA ASN A 200 3.61 -7.79 -17.65
C ASN A 200 2.80 -8.39 -18.79
N THR A 201 3.07 -7.93 -20.01
CA THR A 201 2.45 -8.42 -21.24
C THR A 201 3.36 -9.37 -22.03
N ASP A 202 4.62 -9.51 -21.58
CA ASP A 202 5.68 -10.25 -22.27
C ASP A 202 5.88 -9.80 -23.73
N THR A 203 5.87 -8.46 -23.92
CA THR A 203 6.03 -7.83 -25.22
C THR A 203 7.36 -7.12 -25.33
N TYR A 204 7.93 -7.12 -26.52
CA TYR A 204 9.25 -6.60 -26.81
C TYR A 204 9.15 -5.71 -28.04
N TYR A 205 9.82 -4.56 -27.99
CA TYR A 205 9.81 -3.58 -29.08
C TYR A 205 11.21 -3.08 -29.35
N ARG A 206 11.48 -2.75 -30.60
CA ARG A 206 12.62 -1.93 -31.00
C ARG A 206 12.15 -0.60 -31.57
N ILE A 207 12.89 0.43 -31.30
CA ILE A 207 12.65 1.77 -31.82
C ILE A 207 13.51 1.95 -33.06
N ILE A 208 12.87 2.23 -34.19
CA ILE A 208 13.51 2.40 -35.49
C ILE A 208 13.77 3.88 -35.75
N VAL A 209 15.01 4.18 -36.15
CA VAL A 209 15.46 5.49 -36.66
C VAL A 209 15.86 5.31 -38.11
N ASP A 210 15.03 5.85 -39.03
CA ASP A 210 15.22 5.64 -40.48
C ASP A 210 16.47 6.37 -41.03
N ASP A 211 16.90 7.48 -40.40
CA ASP A 211 18.12 8.18 -40.78
C ASP A 211 19.35 7.39 -40.33
N THR A 212 20.00 6.75 -41.28
CA THR A 212 21.18 5.90 -41.03
C THR A 212 22.36 6.68 -40.44
N SER A 213 22.49 7.97 -40.74
CA SER A 213 23.56 8.79 -40.20
C SER A 213 23.36 9.09 -38.72
N VAL A 214 22.12 9.41 -38.35
CA VAL A 214 21.71 9.64 -36.96
C VAL A 214 21.80 8.36 -36.16
N SER A 215 21.29 7.27 -36.67
CA SER A 215 21.33 5.97 -35.99
C SER A 215 22.75 5.48 -35.74
N THR A 216 23.70 5.73 -36.68
CA THR A 216 25.11 5.41 -36.53
C THR A 216 25.77 6.26 -35.42
N GLU A 217 25.49 7.55 -35.39
CA GLU A 217 26.04 8.48 -34.38
C GLU A 217 25.56 8.07 -32.98
N LEU A 218 24.25 7.78 -32.86
CA LEU A 218 23.66 7.31 -31.59
C LEU A 218 24.27 5.97 -31.16
N GLY A 219 24.52 5.06 -32.09
CA GLY A 219 25.18 3.78 -31.82
C GLY A 219 26.60 3.94 -31.31
N GLU A 220 27.36 4.90 -31.85
CA GLU A 220 28.69 5.23 -31.37
C GLU A 220 28.66 5.83 -29.96
N GLU A 221 27.67 6.68 -29.65
CA GLU A 221 27.47 7.21 -28.29
C GLU A 221 27.15 6.09 -27.28
N VAL A 222 26.25 5.16 -27.63
CA VAL A 222 25.93 4.00 -26.78
C VAL A 222 27.18 3.15 -26.54
N SER A 223 27.95 2.85 -27.60
CA SER A 223 29.20 2.09 -27.49
C SER A 223 30.23 2.79 -26.59
N ALA A 224 30.40 4.10 -26.76
CA ALA A 224 31.31 4.88 -25.92
C ALA A 224 30.87 4.89 -24.46
N PHE A 225 29.57 4.99 -24.21
CA PHE A 225 28.99 4.96 -22.85
C PHE A 225 29.24 3.61 -22.17
N ILE A 226 28.95 2.48 -22.83
CA ILE A 226 29.19 1.14 -22.29
C ILE A 226 30.68 0.93 -21.98
N LYS A 227 31.56 1.32 -22.90
CA LYS A 227 33.02 1.22 -22.71
C LYS A 227 33.52 2.09 -21.55
N SER A 228 32.91 3.23 -21.31
CA SER A 228 33.28 4.08 -20.16
C SER A 228 33.03 3.38 -18.83
N VAL A 229 31.93 2.61 -18.73
CA VAL A 229 31.60 1.80 -17.55
C VAL A 229 32.52 0.58 -17.44
N GLU A 230 32.81 -0.09 -18.56
CA GLU A 230 33.73 -1.25 -18.61
C GLU A 230 35.14 -0.90 -18.13
N SER A 231 35.62 0.33 -18.46
CA SER A 231 36.94 0.82 -18.03
C SER A 231 37.01 1.24 -16.55
N SER A 232 35.89 1.31 -15.87
CA SER A 232 35.80 1.63 -14.42
C SER A 232 35.98 0.37 -13.56
N GLU A 233 36.27 0.53 -12.26
CA GLU A 233 36.20 -0.59 -11.33
C GLU A 233 34.73 -1.05 -11.20
N TYR A 234 34.48 -2.30 -11.60
CA TYR A 234 33.16 -2.91 -11.50
C TYR A 234 33.22 -4.31 -10.90
N ILE A 235 32.10 -4.76 -10.31
CA ILE A 235 31.93 -6.11 -9.83
C ILE A 235 31.28 -6.91 -10.96
N PRO A 236 31.92 -7.97 -11.48
CA PRO A 236 31.32 -8.82 -12.49
C PRO A 236 30.19 -9.67 -11.90
N TYR A 237 29.10 -9.79 -12.66
CA TYR A 237 27.95 -10.61 -12.34
C TYR A 237 27.72 -11.63 -13.44
N TYR A 238 27.10 -12.76 -13.07
CA TYR A 238 26.68 -13.82 -13.98
C TYR A 238 25.21 -14.16 -13.73
N TYR A 239 24.53 -14.63 -14.75
CA TYR A 239 23.19 -15.18 -14.55
C TYR A 239 23.28 -16.51 -13.80
N ILE A 240 22.42 -16.67 -12.78
CA ILE A 240 22.35 -17.94 -12.05
C ILE A 240 21.89 -19.07 -12.98
N ALA A 241 21.05 -18.77 -13.97
CA ALA A 241 20.62 -19.69 -15.00
C ALA A 241 21.79 -20.39 -15.68
N ASP A 242 22.85 -19.67 -16.02
CA ASP A 242 24.04 -20.20 -16.71
C ASP A 242 24.84 -21.16 -15.83
N ILE A 243 24.73 -21.03 -14.52
CA ILE A 243 25.47 -21.83 -13.54
C ILE A 243 24.70 -23.10 -13.15
N VAL A 244 23.38 -22.95 -12.89
CA VAL A 244 22.57 -24.05 -12.35
C VAL A 244 21.61 -24.69 -13.37
N GLY A 245 21.52 -24.14 -14.58
CA GLY A 245 20.67 -24.64 -15.66
C GLY A 245 19.16 -24.50 -15.36
N VAL A 246 18.80 -23.57 -14.50
CA VAL A 246 17.39 -23.25 -14.18
C VAL A 246 17.08 -21.88 -14.73
N GLU A 247 16.05 -21.79 -15.55
CA GLU A 247 15.60 -20.55 -16.15
C GLU A 247 15.27 -19.51 -15.06
N ASN A 248 16.12 -18.50 -14.91
CA ASN A 248 16.01 -17.47 -13.87
C ASN A 248 16.78 -16.22 -14.28
N ASP A 249 16.14 -15.05 -14.15
CA ASP A 249 16.73 -13.71 -14.39
C ASP A 249 17.63 -13.22 -13.24
N ALA A 250 17.95 -14.06 -12.26
CA ALA A 250 18.74 -13.65 -11.12
C ALA A 250 20.24 -13.59 -11.46
N LEU A 251 20.88 -12.52 -11.00
CA LEU A 251 22.31 -12.26 -11.18
C LEU A 251 23.05 -12.49 -9.86
N MET A 252 24.18 -13.14 -9.94
CA MET A 252 25.06 -13.40 -8.82
C MET A 252 26.43 -12.71 -9.06
N PRO A 253 26.96 -11.94 -8.09
CA PRO A 253 28.29 -11.37 -8.20
C PRO A 253 29.34 -12.49 -8.15
N LEU A 254 30.38 -12.38 -8.97
CA LEU A 254 31.49 -13.36 -8.99
C LEU A 254 32.26 -13.35 -7.67
N PHE A 255 32.39 -12.16 -7.08
CA PHE A 255 33.07 -11.98 -5.81
C PHE A 255 32.10 -11.36 -4.80
N MET A 256 31.81 -12.08 -3.74
CA MET A 256 31.15 -11.49 -2.58
C MET A 256 32.22 -10.81 -1.74
N SER A 257 32.14 -9.48 -1.57
CA SER A 257 32.93 -8.83 -0.53
C SER A 257 32.48 -9.37 0.83
N SER A 258 33.40 -9.84 1.66
CA SER A 258 33.11 -10.32 3.02
C SER A 258 32.63 -9.19 3.95
N ASN A 259 32.65 -7.95 3.51
CA ASN A 259 32.21 -6.79 4.25
C ASN A 259 30.71 -6.55 4.03
N LEU A 260 29.88 -7.47 4.55
CA LEU A 260 28.47 -7.20 4.71
C LEU A 260 28.33 -6.14 5.81
N THR A 261 27.95 -4.93 5.43
CA THR A 261 27.58 -3.91 6.41
C THR A 261 26.26 -4.35 7.06
N GLU A 262 26.32 -4.69 8.34
CA GLU A 262 25.12 -4.98 9.12
C GLU A 262 24.30 -3.68 9.22
N MET A 263 23.20 -3.61 8.51
CA MET A 263 22.25 -2.50 8.63
C MET A 263 21.34 -2.76 9.83
N LYS A 264 21.49 -1.96 10.87
CA LYS A 264 20.58 -1.95 12.02
C LYS A 264 19.51 -0.89 11.78
N GLY A 265 18.32 -1.33 11.39
CA GLY A 265 17.15 -0.48 11.42
C GLY A 265 16.61 -0.35 12.84
N THR A 266 16.32 0.87 13.29
CA THR A 266 15.54 1.08 14.52
C THR A 266 14.07 1.22 14.12
N GLN A 267 13.21 0.41 14.75
CA GLN A 267 11.79 0.50 14.55
C GLN A 267 11.27 1.77 15.24
N GLU A 268 10.59 2.64 14.52
CA GLU A 268 10.08 3.92 15.06
C GLU A 268 8.96 3.72 16.07
N PHE A 269 8.17 2.67 15.93
CA PHE A 269 7.08 2.36 16.86
C PHE A 269 6.98 0.85 17.10
N SER A 270 6.45 0.50 18.26
CA SER A 270 6.08 -0.87 18.59
C SER A 270 4.56 -0.99 18.67
N ILE A 271 3.99 -2.03 18.10
CA ILE A 271 2.57 -2.33 18.21
C ILE A 271 2.13 -2.61 19.66
N SER A 272 3.06 -2.92 20.55
CA SER A 272 2.81 -3.03 22.00
C SER A 272 2.50 -1.67 22.64
N ASP A 273 3.01 -0.56 22.08
CA ASP A 273 2.60 0.79 22.45
C ASP A 273 1.29 1.16 21.75
N GLN A 274 0.19 0.75 22.36
CA GLN A 274 -1.15 0.92 21.83
C GLN A 274 -1.52 2.40 21.61
N ALA A 275 -1.00 3.32 22.44
CA ALA A 275 -1.27 4.74 22.32
C ALA A 275 -0.60 5.31 21.06
N LYS A 276 0.66 4.98 20.83
CA LYS A 276 1.41 5.39 19.64
C LYS A 276 0.83 4.73 18.37
N ALA A 277 0.50 3.43 18.41
CA ALA A 277 -0.12 2.74 17.31
C ALA A 277 -1.49 3.36 16.93
N ASN A 278 -2.34 3.68 17.92
CA ASN A 278 -3.62 4.35 17.66
C ASN A 278 -3.43 5.76 17.09
N ARG A 279 -2.41 6.50 17.55
CA ARG A 279 -2.10 7.84 17.01
C ARG A 279 -1.71 7.77 15.55
N ILE A 280 -0.80 6.87 15.19
CA ILE A 280 -0.40 6.64 13.80
C ILE A 280 -1.62 6.22 12.97
N ALA A 281 -2.39 5.23 13.47
CA ALA A 281 -3.57 4.75 12.77
C ALA A 281 -4.62 5.85 12.53
N SER A 282 -4.82 6.76 13.50
CA SER A 282 -5.81 7.85 13.36
C SER A 282 -5.50 8.80 12.20
N GLY A 283 -4.24 8.94 11.81
CA GLY A 283 -3.83 9.75 10.66
C GLY A 283 -4.33 9.21 9.31
N PHE A 284 -4.59 7.92 9.20
CA PHE A 284 -5.01 7.28 7.95
C PHE A 284 -6.54 7.32 7.69
N PHE A 285 -7.34 7.73 8.67
CA PHE A 285 -8.79 7.77 8.53
C PHE A 285 -9.29 9.20 8.72
N ALA A 286 -10.07 9.71 7.78
CA ALA A 286 -10.54 11.11 7.76
C ALA A 286 -11.32 11.53 9.02
N SER A 287 -12.00 10.59 9.69
CA SER A 287 -12.73 10.79 10.94
C SER A 287 -11.95 10.33 12.19
N GLY A 288 -10.65 10.14 12.05
CA GLY A 288 -9.83 9.51 13.09
C GLY A 288 -10.22 8.03 13.28
N LEU A 289 -10.20 7.54 14.51
CA LEU A 289 -10.58 6.15 14.79
C LEU A 289 -12.08 5.97 15.11
N ASP A 290 -12.90 7.01 14.95
CA ASP A 290 -14.34 6.90 15.13
C ASP A 290 -14.91 5.92 14.10
N PHE A 291 -15.69 4.94 14.58
CA PHE A 291 -16.26 3.87 13.78
C PHE A 291 -15.24 2.91 13.12
N VAL A 292 -13.95 3.05 13.44
CA VAL A 292 -12.90 2.14 13.01
C VAL A 292 -12.86 0.94 13.94
N ARG A 293 -13.03 -0.26 13.36
CA ARG A 293 -12.91 -1.51 14.11
C ARG A 293 -11.43 -1.90 14.21
N LYS A 294 -10.94 -2.03 15.44
CA LYS A 294 -9.59 -2.53 15.72
C LYS A 294 -9.64 -4.02 16.04
N ILE A 295 -8.77 -4.78 15.41
CA ILE A 295 -8.60 -6.23 15.60
C ILE A 295 -7.12 -6.50 15.87
N THR A 296 -6.83 -7.25 16.92
CA THR A 296 -5.48 -7.78 17.14
C THR A 296 -5.45 -9.21 16.62
N GLU A 297 -4.55 -9.49 15.68
CA GLU A 297 -4.39 -10.82 15.11
C GLU A 297 -3.50 -11.70 15.98
N ASN A 298 -3.62 -13.02 15.82
CA ASN A 298 -2.86 -14.01 16.60
C ASN A 298 -1.32 -13.89 16.45
N LYS A 299 -0.86 -13.22 15.39
CA LYS A 299 0.56 -12.96 15.12
C LYS A 299 1.05 -11.61 15.64
N GLY A 300 0.24 -10.93 16.44
CA GLY A 300 0.58 -9.63 17.00
C GLY A 300 0.27 -8.43 16.11
N SER A 301 -0.11 -8.61 14.84
CA SER A 301 -0.47 -7.50 13.96
C SER A 301 -1.75 -6.80 14.42
N LEU A 302 -1.81 -5.48 14.20
CA LEU A 302 -3.00 -4.67 14.43
C LEU A 302 -3.69 -4.38 13.10
N LEU A 303 -4.96 -4.73 13.00
CA LEU A 303 -5.81 -4.42 11.85
C LEU A 303 -6.87 -3.40 12.25
N TYR A 304 -6.90 -2.27 11.56
CA TYR A 304 -7.92 -1.24 11.69
C TYR A 304 -8.77 -1.25 10.42
N MET A 305 -10.09 -1.26 10.57
CA MET A 305 -11.03 -1.35 9.44
C MET A 305 -12.14 -0.30 9.59
N TYR A 306 -12.37 0.48 8.55
CA TYR A 306 -13.52 1.36 8.42
C TYR A 306 -14.48 0.79 7.36
N GLY A 307 -15.51 0.12 7.82
CA GLY A 307 -16.41 -0.63 6.95
C GLY A 307 -15.68 -1.69 6.13
N SER A 308 -15.99 -1.76 4.84
CA SER A 308 -15.30 -2.59 3.83
C SER A 308 -14.42 -1.76 2.89
N SER A 309 -14.38 -0.44 3.07
CA SER A 309 -13.72 0.48 2.14
C SER A 309 -12.27 0.76 2.49
N GLN A 310 -11.93 0.83 3.78
CA GLN A 310 -10.59 1.18 4.22
C GLN A 310 -10.05 0.18 5.23
N SER A 311 -8.79 -0.16 5.12
CA SER A 311 -8.09 -1.00 6.09
C SER A 311 -6.64 -0.58 6.26
N LEU A 312 -6.16 -0.63 7.51
CA LEU A 312 -4.77 -0.38 7.86
C LEU A 312 -4.25 -1.58 8.66
N ILE A 313 -3.16 -2.17 8.21
CA ILE A 313 -2.47 -3.25 8.90
C ILE A 313 -1.14 -2.71 9.41
N MET A 314 -0.88 -2.89 10.69
CA MET A 314 0.41 -2.59 11.32
C MET A 314 1.03 -3.89 11.80
N GLU A 315 2.15 -4.27 11.22
CA GLU A 315 2.87 -5.50 11.55
C GLU A 315 3.87 -5.28 12.69
N GLU A 316 4.23 -6.36 13.39
CA GLU A 316 5.18 -6.32 14.51
C GLU A 316 6.57 -5.80 14.09
N ASN A 317 6.96 -6.02 12.84
CA ASN A 317 8.21 -5.55 12.26
C ASN A 317 8.22 -4.05 11.89
N GLY A 318 7.14 -3.32 12.20
CA GLY A 318 7.00 -1.88 11.89
C GLY A 318 6.44 -1.59 10.49
N LYS A 319 6.10 -2.61 9.71
CA LYS A 319 5.50 -2.40 8.39
C LYS A 319 4.06 -1.93 8.53
N ILE A 320 3.72 -0.89 7.78
CA ILE A 320 2.36 -0.35 7.67
C ILE A 320 1.85 -0.62 6.26
N LYS A 321 0.63 -1.14 6.18
CA LYS A 321 -0.07 -1.35 4.91
C LYS A 321 -1.46 -0.73 5.00
N TYR A 322 -1.68 0.32 4.23
CA TYR A 322 -2.99 0.93 4.06
C TYR A 322 -3.61 0.48 2.74
N SER A 323 -4.90 0.22 2.77
CA SER A 323 -5.68 -0.12 1.57
C SER A 323 -7.01 0.60 1.62
N GLU A 324 -7.37 1.23 0.51
CA GLU A 324 -8.65 1.90 0.33
C GLU A 324 -9.27 1.46 -1.00
N ASN A 325 -10.56 1.12 -0.97
CA ASN A 325 -11.31 0.78 -2.16
C ASN A 325 -11.95 2.05 -2.70
N PHE A 326 -11.53 2.47 -3.87
CA PHE A 326 -12.09 3.61 -4.58
C PHE A 326 -13.23 3.17 -5.49
N ASP A 327 -14.21 4.06 -5.70
CA ASP A 327 -15.21 3.86 -6.75
C ASP A 327 -14.53 4.00 -8.12
N PRO A 328 -14.50 2.93 -8.95
CA PRO A 328 -13.83 2.98 -10.25
C PRO A 328 -14.41 4.07 -11.17
N SER A 329 -15.67 4.41 -11.03
CA SER A 329 -16.34 5.42 -11.85
C SER A 329 -15.77 6.84 -11.66
N VAL A 330 -15.19 7.10 -10.48
CA VAL A 330 -14.61 8.42 -10.14
C VAL A 330 -13.13 8.49 -10.54
N TYR A 331 -12.43 7.36 -10.58
CA TYR A 331 -10.96 7.30 -10.68
C TYR A 331 -10.43 6.72 -11.99
N ASN A 332 -11.28 6.16 -12.84
CA ASN A 332 -10.88 5.55 -14.13
C ASN A 332 -10.26 6.51 -15.16
N GLN A 333 -10.13 7.80 -14.84
CA GLN A 333 -9.52 8.82 -15.72
C GLN A 333 -8.17 9.35 -15.24
N ARG A 334 -7.63 8.82 -14.15
CA ARG A 334 -6.32 9.26 -13.63
C ARG A 334 -5.20 8.48 -14.27
N GLY A 335 -4.19 9.21 -14.74
CA GLY A 335 -2.94 8.65 -15.22
C GLY A 335 -2.10 8.04 -14.09
N PHE A 336 -1.04 7.37 -14.47
CA PHE A 336 -0.07 6.77 -13.54
C PHE A 336 0.59 7.86 -12.67
N TYR A 337 1.08 8.95 -13.28
CA TYR A 337 1.74 10.06 -12.58
C TYR A 337 0.79 10.82 -11.65
N ASP A 338 -0.45 11.11 -12.09
CA ASP A 338 -1.47 11.71 -11.22
C ASP A 338 -1.77 10.85 -9.98
N SER A 339 -1.77 9.54 -10.17
CA SER A 339 -1.99 8.60 -9.07
C SER A 339 -0.82 8.57 -8.10
N LEU A 340 0.42 8.64 -8.63
CA LEU A 340 1.64 8.70 -7.85
C LEU A 340 1.72 10.01 -7.05
N GLU A 341 1.43 11.15 -7.67
CA GLU A 341 1.38 12.46 -7.01
C GLU A 341 0.39 12.45 -5.84
N LYS A 342 -0.82 11.91 -6.05
CA LYS A 342 -1.82 11.78 -4.99
C LYS A 342 -1.37 10.85 -3.87
N ALA A 343 -0.65 9.77 -4.18
CA ALA A 343 -0.08 8.90 -3.16
C ALA A 343 0.98 9.63 -2.32
N VAL A 344 1.83 10.43 -2.96
CA VAL A 344 2.85 11.27 -2.28
C VAL A 344 2.19 12.30 -1.38
N GLU A 345 1.19 13.05 -1.89
CA GLU A 345 0.42 14.00 -1.09
C GLU A 345 -0.22 13.34 0.13
N TYR A 346 -0.82 12.15 -0.09
CA TYR A 346 -1.46 11.40 0.99
C TYR A 346 -0.44 10.99 2.06
N VAL A 347 0.68 10.40 1.67
CA VAL A 347 1.73 10.00 2.62
C VAL A 347 2.31 11.20 3.35
N SER A 348 2.61 12.29 2.63
CA SER A 348 3.17 13.52 3.23
C SER A 348 2.23 14.21 4.21
N SER A 349 0.91 14.08 4.00
CA SER A 349 -0.10 14.67 4.89
C SER A 349 -0.44 13.80 6.11
N HIS A 350 -0.05 12.52 6.12
CA HIS A 350 -0.42 11.54 7.14
C HIS A 350 0.78 10.83 7.80
N GLY A 351 2.02 11.12 7.31
CA GLY A 351 3.31 10.52 7.76
C GLY A 351 4.09 11.44 8.74
#